data_4a6b908972515a57767680ceb595a65c
#
_entry.id   4a6b908972515a57767680ceb595a65c
#
_cell.length_a   1.000
_cell.length_b   1.000
_cell.length_c   1.000
_cell.angle_alpha   90.00
_cell.angle_beta   90.00
_cell.angle_gamma   90.00
#
_symmetry.space_group_name_H-M   'P 1'
#
loop_
_entity.id
_entity.type
_entity.pdbx_description
1 polymer ?
#
loop_
_entity_poly.entity_id
_entity_poly.type
_entity_poly.pdbx_seq_one_letter_code
_entity_poly.pdbx_strand_id
1 'polypeptide(L)'
;RGIVIIDQQGKAEYLVGCLNETGNRRRADNVTGLLGGPEFLAYLRAQKEPITKGFFMHVGIDDFGAINSSRGADYGNYILKSVAGCMKECLSDKQRIYHLVADQYVIVDLEASSAEDAVALKEKITDKLHNFIVAENYEAIFSISIGVIDAATFCEGTEECRKKFEFALKQAKSMGKNGFYIFDQDDYEVFLRKGRIIATLRNAIVNHYDGFEVYYQPIVDCQSEQIIGAEALMRFSMITEEGREFVSPMEFIPLLEETGLIIPAGRYILNEAAAMCCEMQKYIPDFRMNVNVSYVQILQGNVERDILDAIQKYSLQ
;
A
#
# COMPACT_ATOMS: atom_id res chain seq x y z
N ARG A 1 17.70 1.17 -33.77
CA ARG A 1 19.11 1.61 -33.79
C ARG A 1 19.79 0.79 -34.85
N GLY A 2 20.56 1.43 -35.78
CA GLY A 2 21.34 0.79 -36.82
C GLY A 2 22.82 1.09 -36.61
N ILE A 3 23.67 0.17 -37.03
CA ILE A 3 25.11 0.34 -37.08
C ILE A 3 25.50 0.29 -38.55
N VAL A 4 26.22 1.32 -39.00
CA VAL A 4 26.80 1.35 -40.33
C VAL A 4 28.22 0.77 -40.22
N ILE A 5 28.52 -0.26 -40.97
CA ILE A 5 29.88 -0.81 -41.12
C ILE A 5 30.48 -0.14 -42.35
N ILE A 6 31.62 0.51 -42.17
CA ILE A 6 32.34 1.22 -43.21
C ILE A 6 33.61 0.44 -43.58
N ASP A 7 33.98 0.46 -44.89
CA ASP A 7 35.22 -0.13 -45.39
C ASP A 7 36.46 0.72 -45.00
N GLN A 8 37.65 0.23 -45.35
CA GLN A 8 38.92 0.91 -45.07
C GLN A 8 39.07 2.25 -45.79
N GLN A 9 38.18 2.58 -46.74
CA GLN A 9 38.15 3.82 -47.50
C GLN A 9 37.05 4.79 -46.98
N GLY A 10 36.33 4.41 -45.90
CA GLY A 10 35.30 5.23 -45.28
C GLY A 10 33.92 5.16 -45.97
N LYS A 11 33.72 4.21 -46.88
CA LYS A 11 32.45 4.00 -47.59
C LYS A 11 31.60 2.96 -46.84
N ALA A 12 30.30 3.23 -46.73
CA ALA A 12 29.36 2.33 -46.08
C ALA A 12 29.26 1.01 -46.86
N GLU A 13 29.67 -0.10 -46.26
CA GLU A 13 29.66 -1.45 -46.84
C GLU A 13 28.41 -2.22 -46.43
N TYR A 14 28.01 -2.11 -45.15
CA TYR A 14 26.81 -2.76 -44.62
C TYR A 14 26.06 -1.84 -43.66
N LEU A 15 24.75 -1.91 -43.71
CA LEU A 15 23.85 -1.34 -42.69
C LEU A 15 23.23 -2.51 -41.90
N VAL A 16 23.68 -2.70 -40.64
CA VAL A 16 23.08 -3.68 -39.75
C VAL A 16 22.11 -2.93 -38.85
N GLY A 17 20.83 -3.17 -39.02
CA GLY A 17 19.78 -2.56 -38.19
C GLY A 17 18.84 -3.60 -37.66
N CYS A 18 18.52 -3.55 -36.35
CA CYS A 18 17.31 -4.18 -35.82
C CYS A 18 16.12 -3.29 -36.19
N LEU A 19 15.34 -3.70 -37.17
CA LEU A 19 14.01 -3.16 -37.42
C LEU A 19 13.09 -3.69 -36.32
N ASN A 20 12.96 -2.93 -35.23
CA ASN A 20 11.79 -3.10 -34.39
C ASN A 20 10.62 -2.52 -35.19
N GLU A 21 9.77 -3.37 -35.72
CA GLU A 21 8.47 -2.93 -36.23
C GLU A 21 7.68 -2.32 -35.03
N THR A 22 7.75 -1.01 -34.92
CA THR A 22 6.86 -0.22 -34.05
C THR A 22 5.48 -0.04 -34.69
N GLY A 23 5.07 -0.99 -35.50
CA GLY A 23 3.70 -1.09 -35.95
C GLY A 23 2.82 -1.67 -34.86
N ASN A 24 1.57 -1.22 -34.78
CA ASN A 24 0.48 -1.60 -33.90
C ASN A 24 0.19 -3.13 -33.79
N ARG A 25 1.20 -3.98 -33.68
CA ARG A 25 0.99 -5.39 -33.34
C ARG A 25 0.74 -5.48 -31.86
N ARG A 26 -0.48 -5.83 -31.50
CA ARG A 26 -0.89 -6.28 -30.16
C ARG A 26 0.15 -7.29 -29.68
N ARG A 27 1.02 -6.87 -28.76
CA ARG A 27 2.04 -7.76 -28.20
C ARG A 27 1.39 -8.59 -27.10
N ALA A 28 1.15 -9.85 -27.39
CA ALA A 28 0.84 -10.83 -26.36
C ALA A 28 2.07 -11.05 -25.49
N ASP A 29 1.87 -11.25 -24.21
CA ASP A 29 2.91 -11.67 -23.28
C ASP A 29 3.46 -13.06 -23.68
N ASN A 30 4.78 -13.19 -23.68
CA ASN A 30 5.44 -14.39 -24.17
C ASN A 30 5.22 -15.63 -23.29
N VAL A 31 4.87 -15.44 -22.01
CA VAL A 31 4.66 -16.52 -21.04
C VAL A 31 3.20 -16.96 -21.06
N THR A 32 2.28 -16.04 -20.90
CA THR A 32 0.85 -16.32 -20.75
C THR A 32 0.08 -16.33 -22.07
N GLY A 33 0.63 -15.70 -23.10
CA GLY A 33 -0.05 -15.49 -24.39
C GLY A 33 -1.20 -14.50 -24.35
N LEU A 34 -1.40 -13.80 -23.20
CA LEU A 34 -2.43 -12.77 -23.03
C LEU A 34 -1.95 -11.41 -23.55
N LEU A 35 -2.90 -10.55 -23.90
CA LEU A 35 -2.63 -9.15 -24.18
C LEU A 35 -2.28 -8.41 -22.89
N GLY A 36 -1.51 -7.32 -22.98
CA GLY A 36 -1.00 -6.58 -21.84
C GLY A 36 -1.84 -5.37 -21.42
N GLY A 37 -1.31 -4.61 -20.45
CA GLY A 37 -1.92 -3.39 -19.92
C GLY A 37 -2.20 -2.31 -20.99
N PRO A 38 -1.29 -2.05 -21.96
CA PRO A 38 -1.56 -1.12 -23.03
C PRO A 38 -2.80 -1.49 -23.86
N GLU A 39 -3.00 -2.78 -24.13
CA GLU A 39 -4.15 -3.29 -24.89
C GLU A 39 -5.43 -3.26 -24.06
N PHE A 40 -5.35 -3.48 -22.76
CA PHE A 40 -6.45 -3.26 -21.82
C PHE A 40 -6.93 -1.80 -21.87
N LEU A 41 -6.03 -0.82 -21.73
CA LEU A 41 -6.39 0.60 -21.81
C LEU A 41 -6.91 0.98 -23.21
N ALA A 42 -6.31 0.43 -24.26
CA ALA A 42 -6.79 0.66 -25.62
C ALA A 42 -8.22 0.11 -25.84
N TYR A 43 -8.51 -1.06 -25.25
CA TYR A 43 -9.87 -1.62 -25.28
C TYR A 43 -10.89 -0.73 -24.58
N LEU A 44 -10.57 -0.21 -23.39
CA LEU A 44 -11.49 0.68 -22.65
C LEU A 44 -11.73 2.00 -23.39
N ARG A 45 -10.66 2.60 -23.94
CA ARG A 45 -10.76 3.86 -24.72
C ARG A 45 -11.49 3.72 -26.04
N ALA A 46 -11.55 2.49 -26.57
CA ALA A 46 -12.27 2.21 -27.81
C ALA A 46 -13.79 2.02 -27.64
N GLN A 47 -14.29 2.02 -26.39
CA GLN A 47 -15.74 1.99 -26.15
C GLN A 47 -16.37 3.26 -26.71
N LYS A 48 -17.45 3.11 -27.49
CA LYS A 48 -18.14 4.23 -28.15
C LYS A 48 -19.02 5.01 -27.16
N GLU A 49 -19.51 4.30 -26.13
CA GLU A 49 -20.36 4.85 -25.09
C GLU A 49 -19.62 4.87 -23.75
N PRO A 50 -19.96 5.80 -22.84
CA PRO A 50 -19.42 5.78 -21.49
C PRO A 50 -19.67 4.43 -20.80
N ILE A 51 -18.67 3.91 -20.10
CA ILE A 51 -18.80 2.68 -19.33
C ILE A 51 -19.62 3.02 -18.07
N THR A 52 -20.82 2.48 -17.97
CA THR A 52 -21.77 2.76 -16.88
C THR A 52 -22.14 1.54 -16.06
N LYS A 53 -21.63 0.36 -16.42
CA LYS A 53 -21.89 -0.91 -15.74
C LYS A 53 -20.72 -1.87 -15.94
N GLY A 54 -20.76 -2.98 -15.23
CA GLY A 54 -19.75 -4.02 -15.29
C GLY A 54 -18.72 -3.89 -14.19
N PHE A 55 -17.71 -4.74 -14.24
CA PHE A 55 -16.61 -4.71 -13.27
C PHE A 55 -15.24 -4.94 -13.91
N PHE A 56 -14.22 -4.49 -13.20
CA PHE A 56 -12.85 -4.93 -13.38
C PHE A 56 -12.45 -5.79 -12.18
N MET A 57 -11.92 -6.97 -12.46
CA MET A 57 -11.42 -7.88 -11.44
C MET A 57 -9.90 -7.93 -11.53
N HIS A 58 -9.23 -7.40 -10.54
CA HIS A 58 -7.76 -7.39 -10.41
C HIS A 58 -7.33 -8.62 -9.65
N VAL A 59 -6.61 -9.50 -10.31
CA VAL A 59 -6.15 -10.78 -9.76
C VAL A 59 -4.65 -10.74 -9.59
N GLY A 60 -4.16 -11.14 -8.42
CA GLY A 60 -2.74 -11.30 -8.14
C GLY A 60 -2.46 -12.66 -7.50
N ILE A 61 -1.37 -13.32 -7.91
CA ILE A 61 -0.94 -14.57 -7.27
C ILE A 61 -0.29 -14.23 -5.92
N ASP A 62 -0.70 -14.94 -4.88
CA ASP A 62 -0.16 -14.71 -3.54
C ASP A 62 1.27 -15.27 -3.45
N ASP A 63 2.15 -14.51 -2.78
CA ASP A 63 3.56 -14.87 -2.54
C ASP A 63 4.35 -15.30 -3.80
N PHE A 64 4.00 -14.78 -4.98
CA PHE A 64 4.65 -15.15 -6.23
C PHE A 64 6.17 -14.93 -6.20
N GLY A 65 6.65 -13.89 -5.53
CA GLY A 65 8.07 -13.63 -5.30
C GLY A 65 8.77 -14.78 -4.53
N ALA A 66 8.10 -15.35 -3.53
CA ALA A 66 8.62 -16.49 -2.77
C ALA A 66 8.64 -17.77 -3.62
N ILE A 67 7.63 -17.97 -4.49
CA ILE A 67 7.61 -19.08 -5.46
C ILE A 67 8.83 -19.00 -6.38
N ASN A 68 9.08 -17.83 -6.98
CA ASN A 68 10.25 -17.62 -7.85
C ASN A 68 11.58 -17.83 -7.11
N SER A 69 11.68 -17.33 -5.88
CA SER A 69 12.91 -17.45 -5.08
C SER A 69 13.21 -18.88 -4.68
N SER A 70 12.18 -19.70 -4.44
CA SER A 70 12.34 -21.08 -3.97
C SER A 70 12.47 -22.10 -5.09
N ARG A 71 11.81 -21.90 -6.25
CA ARG A 71 11.71 -22.88 -7.34
C ARG A 71 12.24 -22.37 -8.69
N GLY A 72 12.67 -21.12 -8.76
CA GLY A 72 13.22 -20.50 -9.98
C GLY A 72 12.17 -19.91 -10.92
N ALA A 73 12.66 -19.10 -11.87
CA ALA A 73 11.80 -18.35 -12.79
C ALA A 73 11.01 -19.23 -13.77
N ASP A 74 11.56 -20.37 -14.18
CA ASP A 74 10.86 -21.28 -15.10
C ASP A 74 9.61 -21.88 -14.47
N TYR A 75 9.72 -22.21 -13.18
CA TYR A 75 8.57 -22.70 -12.41
C TYR A 75 7.54 -21.58 -12.22
N GLY A 76 7.96 -20.34 -11.91
CA GLY A 76 7.07 -19.20 -11.85
C GLY A 76 6.34 -18.95 -13.18
N ASN A 77 7.05 -19.06 -14.30
CA ASN A 77 6.46 -18.94 -15.64
C ASN A 77 5.42 -20.04 -15.90
N TYR A 78 5.68 -21.28 -15.44
CA TYR A 78 4.70 -22.36 -15.49
C TYR A 78 3.44 -22.01 -14.71
N ILE A 79 3.56 -21.50 -13.48
CA ILE A 79 2.42 -21.07 -12.66
C ILE A 79 1.65 -19.93 -13.33
N LEU A 80 2.34 -18.89 -13.84
CA LEU A 80 1.69 -17.79 -14.57
C LEU A 80 0.85 -18.30 -15.74
N LYS A 81 1.40 -19.19 -16.54
CA LYS A 81 0.72 -19.79 -17.70
C LYS A 81 -0.49 -20.62 -17.28
N SER A 82 -0.35 -21.41 -16.21
CA SER A 82 -1.41 -22.29 -15.70
C SER A 82 -2.57 -21.47 -15.13
N VAL A 83 -2.28 -20.45 -14.33
CA VAL A 83 -3.29 -19.53 -13.77
C VAL A 83 -4.02 -18.79 -14.90
N ALA A 84 -3.29 -18.26 -15.89
CA ALA A 84 -3.90 -17.62 -17.06
C ALA A 84 -4.82 -18.57 -17.84
N GLY A 85 -4.41 -19.83 -18.02
CA GLY A 85 -5.20 -20.85 -18.67
C GLY A 85 -6.48 -21.17 -17.92
N CYS A 86 -6.38 -21.44 -16.60
CA CYS A 86 -7.53 -21.72 -15.76
C CYS A 86 -8.52 -20.56 -15.75
N MET A 87 -8.06 -19.33 -15.60
CA MET A 87 -8.93 -18.15 -15.66
C MET A 87 -9.63 -18.04 -17.02
N LYS A 88 -8.87 -18.18 -18.13
CA LYS A 88 -9.41 -18.07 -19.48
C LYS A 88 -10.53 -19.08 -19.76
N GLU A 89 -10.40 -20.30 -19.24
CA GLU A 89 -11.44 -21.33 -19.38
C GLU A 89 -12.73 -21.05 -18.59
N CYS A 90 -12.65 -20.17 -17.57
CA CYS A 90 -13.82 -19.73 -16.80
C CYS A 90 -14.59 -18.59 -17.46
N LEU A 91 -13.99 -17.92 -18.43
CA LEU A 91 -14.57 -16.72 -19.04
C LEU A 91 -15.55 -17.06 -20.17
N SER A 92 -16.59 -16.24 -20.28
CA SER A 92 -17.50 -16.20 -21.43
C SER A 92 -16.90 -15.37 -22.59
N ASP A 93 -17.52 -15.42 -23.77
CA ASP A 93 -17.11 -14.64 -24.94
C ASP A 93 -17.22 -13.11 -24.72
N LYS A 94 -17.98 -12.68 -23.73
CA LYS A 94 -18.19 -11.27 -23.36
C LYS A 94 -17.11 -10.72 -22.46
N GLN A 95 -16.45 -11.59 -21.71
CA GLN A 95 -15.39 -11.27 -20.76
C GLN A 95 -14.03 -11.29 -21.43
N ARG A 96 -13.12 -10.45 -20.95
CA ARG A 96 -11.75 -10.37 -21.46
C ARG A 96 -10.76 -10.44 -20.32
N ILE A 97 -9.61 -11.06 -20.59
CA ILE A 97 -8.50 -11.14 -19.64
C ILE A 97 -7.23 -10.53 -20.25
N TYR A 98 -6.46 -9.82 -19.41
CA TYR A 98 -5.18 -9.24 -19.76
C TYR A 98 -4.17 -9.57 -18.67
N HIS A 99 -2.90 -9.73 -19.07
CA HIS A 99 -1.77 -9.84 -18.16
C HIS A 99 -1.15 -8.45 -17.98
N LEU A 100 -1.14 -7.92 -16.78
CA LEU A 100 -0.66 -6.56 -16.54
C LEU A 100 0.86 -6.53 -16.36
N VAL A 101 1.32 -6.95 -15.22
CA VAL A 101 2.75 -6.97 -14.85
C VAL A 101 2.99 -8.05 -13.79
N ALA A 102 4.12 -8.74 -13.87
CA ALA A 102 4.55 -9.77 -12.93
C ALA A 102 3.50 -10.89 -12.74
N ASP A 103 2.81 -10.92 -11.61
CA ASP A 103 1.81 -11.90 -11.21
C ASP A 103 0.36 -11.38 -11.34
N GLN A 104 0.17 -10.22 -11.97
CA GLN A 104 -1.12 -9.52 -11.95
C GLN A 104 -1.86 -9.63 -13.28
N TYR A 105 -3.16 -9.87 -13.16
CA TYR A 105 -4.08 -9.97 -14.28
C TYR A 105 -5.29 -9.07 -14.07
N VAL A 106 -5.94 -8.68 -15.14
CA VAL A 106 -7.24 -8.03 -15.10
C VAL A 106 -8.25 -8.78 -15.94
N ILE A 107 -9.41 -9.07 -15.34
CA ILE A 107 -10.58 -9.55 -16.06
C ILE A 107 -11.55 -8.39 -16.17
N VAL A 108 -12.12 -8.23 -17.35
CA VAL A 108 -13.07 -7.16 -17.69
C VAL A 108 -14.39 -7.79 -18.08
N ASP A 109 -15.46 -7.38 -17.41
CA ASP A 109 -16.82 -7.66 -17.79
C ASP A 109 -17.61 -6.34 -17.83
N LEU A 110 -17.96 -5.87 -19.04
CA LEU A 110 -18.73 -4.62 -19.22
C LEU A 110 -20.24 -4.88 -19.37
N GLU A 111 -20.67 -6.13 -19.28
CA GLU A 111 -22.08 -6.49 -19.39
C GLU A 111 -22.68 -6.97 -18.07
N ALA A 112 -21.86 -7.26 -17.08
CA ALA A 112 -22.31 -7.63 -15.75
C ALA A 112 -23.23 -6.55 -15.17
N SER A 113 -24.25 -7.00 -14.44
CA SER A 113 -25.29 -6.12 -13.91
C SER A 113 -25.19 -5.92 -12.41
N SER A 114 -24.39 -6.73 -11.73
CA SER A 114 -24.28 -6.69 -10.27
C SER A 114 -22.94 -7.22 -9.75
N ALA A 115 -22.68 -7.01 -8.46
CA ALA A 115 -21.52 -7.53 -7.76
C ALA A 115 -21.56 -9.05 -7.62
N GLU A 116 -22.75 -9.66 -7.61
CA GLU A 116 -22.94 -11.11 -7.56
C GLU A 116 -22.34 -11.80 -8.79
N ASP A 117 -22.35 -11.15 -9.95
CA ASP A 117 -21.68 -11.67 -11.15
C ASP A 117 -20.17 -11.83 -10.93
N ALA A 118 -19.54 -10.88 -10.24
CA ALA A 118 -18.12 -10.97 -9.89
C ALA A 118 -17.85 -12.08 -8.85
N VAL A 119 -18.75 -12.25 -7.87
CA VAL A 119 -18.65 -13.32 -6.88
C VAL A 119 -18.77 -14.70 -7.58
N ALA A 120 -19.74 -14.87 -8.46
CA ALA A 120 -19.93 -16.10 -9.21
C ALA A 120 -18.72 -16.44 -10.11
N LEU A 121 -18.12 -15.43 -10.75
CA LEU A 121 -16.91 -15.62 -11.54
C LEU A 121 -15.72 -16.00 -10.64
N LYS A 122 -15.55 -15.34 -9.49
CA LYS A 122 -14.52 -15.70 -8.50
C LYS A 122 -14.63 -17.15 -8.07
N GLU A 123 -15.83 -17.64 -7.76
CA GLU A 123 -16.05 -19.02 -7.36
C GLU A 123 -15.63 -20.01 -8.45
N LYS A 124 -16.06 -19.78 -9.70
CA LYS A 124 -15.63 -20.60 -10.86
C LYS A 124 -14.11 -20.65 -11.01
N ILE A 125 -13.44 -19.50 -10.88
CA ILE A 125 -11.98 -19.42 -10.99
C ILE A 125 -11.31 -20.18 -9.84
N THR A 126 -11.78 -19.99 -8.61
CA THR A 126 -11.23 -20.65 -7.42
C THR A 126 -11.38 -22.18 -7.52
N ASP A 127 -12.55 -22.67 -7.91
CA ASP A 127 -12.79 -24.11 -8.11
C ASP A 127 -11.91 -24.69 -9.22
N LYS A 128 -11.76 -23.96 -10.33
CA LYS A 128 -10.89 -24.38 -11.42
C LYS A 128 -9.43 -24.47 -11.01
N LEU A 129 -8.93 -23.50 -10.27
CA LEU A 129 -7.55 -23.49 -9.74
C LEU A 129 -7.37 -24.61 -8.71
N HIS A 130 -8.33 -24.84 -7.84
CA HIS A 130 -8.27 -25.95 -6.89
C HIS A 130 -8.18 -27.29 -7.62
N ASN A 131 -9.02 -27.51 -8.63
CA ASN A 131 -8.98 -28.75 -9.43
C ASN A 131 -7.64 -28.91 -10.17
N PHE A 132 -7.06 -27.82 -10.65
CA PHE A 132 -5.72 -27.84 -11.24
C PHE A 132 -4.66 -28.27 -10.20
N ILE A 133 -4.67 -27.68 -9.01
CA ILE A 133 -3.72 -28.02 -7.92
C ILE A 133 -3.85 -29.49 -7.53
N VAL A 134 -5.07 -30.02 -7.44
CA VAL A 134 -5.33 -31.44 -7.15
C VAL A 134 -4.80 -32.33 -8.27
N ALA A 135 -5.03 -31.97 -9.53
CA ALA A 135 -4.54 -32.74 -10.70
C ALA A 135 -3.00 -32.79 -10.76
N GLU A 136 -2.32 -31.74 -10.30
CA GLU A 136 -0.87 -31.68 -10.14
C GLU A 136 -0.36 -32.35 -8.86
N ASN A 137 -1.16 -33.17 -8.19
CA ASN A 137 -0.84 -33.85 -6.93
C ASN A 137 -0.27 -32.92 -5.84
N TYR A 138 -0.77 -31.67 -5.78
CA TYR A 138 -0.32 -30.63 -4.85
C TYR A 138 1.17 -30.23 -5.00
N GLU A 139 1.81 -30.54 -6.12
CA GLU A 139 3.18 -30.06 -6.37
C GLU A 139 3.22 -28.55 -6.62
N ALA A 140 2.13 -27.99 -7.13
CA ALA A 140 1.94 -26.55 -7.33
C ALA A 140 0.91 -26.02 -6.33
N ILE A 141 1.34 -25.58 -5.14
CA ILE A 141 0.48 -24.94 -4.14
C ILE A 141 0.63 -23.44 -4.24
N PHE A 142 -0.44 -22.77 -4.64
CA PHE A 142 -0.54 -21.32 -4.69
C PHE A 142 -2.00 -20.89 -4.45
N SER A 143 -2.20 -19.62 -4.14
CA SER A 143 -3.52 -18.99 -4.10
C SER A 143 -3.51 -17.70 -4.89
N ILE A 144 -4.67 -17.14 -5.14
CA ILE A 144 -4.84 -15.84 -5.77
C ILE A 144 -5.69 -14.96 -4.88
N SER A 145 -5.34 -13.68 -4.82
CA SER A 145 -6.19 -12.66 -4.22
C SER A 145 -6.84 -11.82 -5.32
N ILE A 146 -8.06 -11.37 -5.09
CA ILE A 146 -8.89 -10.71 -6.10
C ILE A 146 -9.50 -9.44 -5.52
N GLY A 147 -9.21 -8.29 -6.14
CA GLY A 147 -9.88 -7.03 -5.90
C GLY A 147 -10.84 -6.71 -7.05
N VAL A 148 -12.05 -6.28 -6.75
CA VAL A 148 -13.08 -5.93 -7.73
C VAL A 148 -13.44 -4.46 -7.61
N ILE A 149 -13.52 -3.75 -8.74
CA ILE A 149 -14.06 -2.38 -8.81
C ILE A 149 -15.14 -2.30 -9.86
N ASP A 150 -16.07 -1.34 -9.70
CA ASP A 150 -17.03 -0.99 -10.73
C ASP A 150 -16.31 -0.45 -11.97
N ALA A 151 -16.68 -0.96 -13.15
CA ALA A 151 -16.07 -0.53 -14.41
C ALA A 151 -16.39 0.93 -14.75
N ALA A 152 -17.49 1.49 -14.24
CA ALA A 152 -17.84 2.91 -14.39
C ALA A 152 -16.76 3.84 -13.79
N THR A 153 -15.95 3.38 -12.85
CA THR A 153 -14.81 4.11 -12.28
C THR A 153 -13.82 4.60 -13.37
N PHE A 154 -13.76 3.91 -14.52
CA PHE A 154 -12.91 4.36 -15.63
C PHE A 154 -13.31 5.74 -16.17
N CYS A 155 -14.58 6.15 -16.06
CA CYS A 155 -15.06 7.46 -16.46
C CYS A 155 -14.53 8.60 -15.56
N GLU A 156 -14.05 8.30 -14.36
CA GLU A 156 -13.42 9.26 -13.44
C GLU A 156 -11.97 9.61 -13.85
N GLY A 157 -11.42 8.89 -14.81
CA GLY A 157 -10.07 9.05 -15.32
C GLY A 157 -9.17 7.83 -15.07
N THR A 158 -8.23 7.64 -16.00
CA THR A 158 -7.35 6.45 -16.00
C THR A 158 -6.51 6.32 -14.72
N GLU A 159 -6.03 7.45 -14.18
CA GLU A 159 -5.18 7.44 -12.98
C GLU A 159 -5.98 7.12 -11.72
N GLU A 160 -7.17 7.67 -11.57
CA GLU A 160 -8.04 7.39 -10.43
C GLU A 160 -8.52 5.94 -10.45
N CYS A 161 -8.95 5.45 -11.62
CA CYS A 161 -9.28 4.05 -11.81
C CYS A 161 -8.12 3.13 -11.42
N ARG A 162 -6.86 3.48 -11.80
CA ARG A 162 -5.66 2.71 -11.44
C ARG A 162 -5.44 2.65 -9.92
N LYS A 163 -5.60 3.78 -9.23
CA LYS A 163 -5.42 3.83 -7.77
C LYS A 163 -6.45 2.97 -7.04
N LYS A 164 -7.73 3.09 -7.40
CA LYS A 164 -8.81 2.28 -6.83
C LYS A 164 -8.60 0.79 -7.12
N PHE A 165 -8.14 0.47 -8.31
CA PHE A 165 -7.83 -0.88 -8.76
C PHE A 165 -6.69 -1.54 -7.95
N GLU A 166 -5.58 -0.80 -7.75
CA GLU A 166 -4.46 -1.24 -6.91
C GLU A 166 -4.87 -1.37 -5.44
N PHE A 167 -5.68 -0.43 -4.95
CA PHE A 167 -6.21 -0.46 -3.59
C PHE A 167 -7.05 -1.71 -3.36
N ALA A 168 -7.98 -2.04 -4.26
CA ALA A 168 -8.85 -3.20 -4.10
C ALA A 168 -8.06 -4.52 -4.00
N LEU A 169 -7.04 -4.73 -4.84
CA LEU A 169 -6.16 -5.90 -4.73
C LEU A 169 -5.34 -5.91 -3.44
N LYS A 170 -4.83 -4.73 -3.02
CA LYS A 170 -4.11 -4.60 -1.77
C LYS A 170 -4.98 -4.98 -0.58
N GLN A 171 -6.23 -4.54 -0.55
CA GLN A 171 -7.19 -4.91 0.49
C GLN A 171 -7.48 -6.41 0.48
N ALA A 172 -7.71 -7.00 -0.68
CA ALA A 172 -7.87 -8.45 -0.80
C ALA A 172 -6.66 -9.20 -0.21
N LYS A 173 -5.43 -8.81 -0.55
CA LYS A 173 -4.21 -9.43 -0.01
C LYS A 173 -4.04 -9.21 1.51
N SER A 174 -4.53 -8.10 2.06
CA SER A 174 -4.45 -7.81 3.51
C SER A 174 -5.39 -8.68 4.35
N MET A 175 -6.45 -9.22 3.75
CA MET A 175 -7.37 -10.18 4.41
C MET A 175 -6.77 -11.57 4.58
N GLY A 176 -5.56 -11.79 4.09
CA GLY A 176 -4.85 -13.07 4.05
C GLY A 176 -4.82 -13.65 2.65
N LYS A 177 -4.23 -14.86 2.54
CA LYS A 177 -4.19 -15.59 1.26
C LYS A 177 -5.59 -15.96 0.79
N ASN A 178 -5.77 -16.02 -0.54
CA ASN A 178 -7.05 -16.27 -1.17
C ASN A 178 -8.12 -15.22 -0.84
N GLY A 179 -7.66 -13.95 -0.65
CA GLY A 179 -8.52 -12.83 -0.31
C GLY A 179 -9.43 -12.40 -1.46
N PHE A 180 -10.61 -11.92 -1.12
CA PHE A 180 -11.55 -11.33 -2.07
C PHE A 180 -12.12 -10.04 -1.51
N TYR A 181 -12.03 -8.96 -2.27
CA TYR A 181 -12.49 -7.64 -1.83
C TYR A 181 -13.21 -6.93 -2.97
N ILE A 182 -14.42 -6.46 -2.69
CA ILE A 182 -15.17 -5.57 -3.57
C ILE A 182 -14.91 -4.16 -3.07
N PHE A 183 -14.51 -3.26 -3.97
CA PHE A 183 -14.15 -1.89 -3.64
C PHE A 183 -15.29 -1.19 -2.90
N ASP A 184 -14.90 -0.58 -1.80
CA ASP A 184 -15.73 0.29 -0.98
C ASP A 184 -15.12 1.70 -0.92
N GLN A 185 -15.95 2.72 -1.11
CA GLN A 185 -15.49 4.11 -1.15
C GLN A 185 -15.05 4.61 0.22
N ASP A 186 -15.75 4.22 1.28
CA ASP A 186 -15.43 4.66 2.65
C ASP A 186 -14.09 4.09 3.10
N ASP A 187 -13.84 2.80 2.81
CA ASP A 187 -12.54 2.16 3.05
C ASP A 187 -11.41 2.84 2.28
N TYR A 188 -11.68 3.26 1.04
CA TYR A 188 -10.69 3.97 0.23
C TYR A 188 -10.38 5.36 0.78
N GLU A 189 -11.37 6.09 1.27
CA GLU A 189 -11.17 7.39 1.92
C GLU A 189 -10.36 7.27 3.21
N VAL A 190 -10.63 6.25 4.03
CA VAL A 190 -9.82 5.93 5.21
C VAL A 190 -8.37 5.63 4.82
N PHE A 191 -8.16 4.86 3.76
CA PHE A 191 -6.81 4.57 3.24
C PHE A 191 -6.08 5.83 2.78
N LEU A 192 -6.75 6.71 2.03
CA LEU A 192 -6.17 7.97 1.58
C LEU A 192 -5.86 8.90 2.76
N ARG A 193 -6.74 8.95 3.76
CA ARG A 193 -6.54 9.73 4.98
C ARG A 193 -5.29 9.25 5.74
N LYS A 194 -5.13 7.93 5.95
CA LYS A 194 -3.92 7.35 6.54
C LYS A 194 -2.65 7.77 5.80
N GLY A 195 -2.68 7.71 4.48
CA GLY A 195 -1.56 8.14 3.65
C GLY A 195 -1.19 9.60 3.85
N ARG A 196 -2.19 10.50 3.92
CA ARG A 196 -1.99 11.93 4.20
C ARG A 196 -1.37 12.15 5.58
N ILE A 197 -1.91 11.49 6.61
CA ILE A 197 -1.39 11.62 7.97
C ILE A 197 0.07 11.16 8.04
N ILE A 198 0.42 10.00 7.47
CA ILE A 198 1.81 9.50 7.45
C ILE A 198 2.75 10.48 6.76
N ALA A 199 2.36 11.02 5.61
CA ALA A 199 3.17 12.00 4.89
C ALA A 199 3.39 13.27 5.72
N THR A 200 2.34 13.77 6.38
CA THR A 200 2.41 14.97 7.23
C THR A 200 3.24 14.72 8.48
N LEU A 201 3.09 13.57 9.15
CA LEU A 201 3.92 13.20 10.32
C LEU A 201 5.41 13.15 9.96
N ARG A 202 5.75 12.56 8.81
CA ARG A 202 7.13 12.51 8.32
C ARG A 202 7.70 13.92 8.09
N ASN A 203 6.92 14.77 7.42
CA ASN A 203 7.30 16.14 7.16
C ASN A 203 7.44 16.94 8.46
N ALA A 204 6.53 16.78 9.41
CA ALA A 204 6.57 17.43 10.72
C ALA A 204 7.87 17.12 11.48
N ILE A 205 8.27 15.84 11.52
CA ILE A 205 9.51 15.41 12.20
C ILE A 205 10.75 16.05 11.55
N VAL A 206 10.80 16.12 10.22
CA VAL A 206 11.91 16.76 9.50
C VAL A 206 11.93 18.27 9.71
N ASN A 207 10.76 18.90 9.85
CA ASN A 207 10.58 20.34 10.05
C ASN A 207 10.43 20.71 11.54
N HIS A 208 11.32 20.20 12.38
CA HIS A 208 11.37 20.55 13.80
C HIS A 208 10.10 20.27 14.58
N TYR A 209 9.41 19.18 14.23
CA TYR A 209 8.17 18.71 14.88
C TYR A 209 6.99 19.67 14.74
N ASP A 210 6.94 20.47 13.67
CA ASP A 210 5.83 21.37 13.37
C ASP A 210 4.49 20.60 13.36
N GLY A 211 3.49 21.12 14.08
CA GLY A 211 2.21 20.47 14.29
C GLY A 211 2.15 19.51 15.48
N PHE A 212 3.30 19.10 16.08
CA PHE A 212 3.30 18.39 17.36
C PHE A 212 3.18 19.36 18.53
N GLU A 213 2.39 19.00 19.50
CA GLU A 213 2.21 19.71 20.78
C GLU A 213 2.22 18.71 21.92
N VAL A 214 2.63 19.19 23.11
CA VAL A 214 2.54 18.42 24.35
C VAL A 214 1.49 19.04 25.25
N TYR A 215 0.47 18.27 25.60
CA TYR A 215 -0.52 18.66 26.59
C TYR A 215 -0.15 18.00 27.90
N TYR A 216 -0.39 18.71 29.01
CA TYR A 216 -0.05 18.24 30.34
C TYR A 216 -1.33 18.06 31.14
N GLN A 217 -1.63 16.82 31.50
CA GLN A 217 -2.77 16.49 32.35
C GLN A 217 -2.31 16.44 33.81
N PRO A 218 -2.80 17.34 34.70
CA PRO A 218 -2.35 17.36 36.09
C PRO A 218 -2.75 16.11 36.85
N ILE A 219 -1.83 15.64 37.69
CA ILE A 219 -2.04 14.59 38.68
C ILE A 219 -2.19 15.25 40.05
N VAL A 220 -3.31 14.99 40.71
CA VAL A 220 -3.67 15.61 42.01
C VAL A 220 -3.63 14.54 43.07
N ASP A 221 -3.04 14.86 44.22
CA ASP A 221 -3.12 14.04 45.42
C ASP A 221 -4.52 14.11 46.02
N CYS A 222 -5.17 12.97 46.24
CA CYS A 222 -6.57 12.88 46.68
C CYS A 222 -6.83 13.36 48.11
N GLN A 223 -5.78 13.46 48.96
CA GLN A 223 -5.93 13.88 50.35
C GLN A 223 -5.69 15.39 50.51
N SER A 224 -4.65 15.89 49.87
CA SER A 224 -4.26 17.30 49.99
C SER A 224 -4.90 18.20 48.90
N GLU A 225 -5.49 17.58 47.88
CA GLU A 225 -6.00 18.27 46.66
C GLU A 225 -4.95 19.13 45.94
N GLN A 226 -3.66 18.85 46.18
CA GLN A 226 -2.56 19.57 45.56
C GLN A 226 -2.08 18.84 44.31
N ILE A 227 -1.61 19.61 43.30
CA ILE A 227 -0.94 19.06 42.13
C ILE A 227 0.42 18.51 42.55
N ILE A 228 0.66 17.23 42.25
CA ILE A 228 1.92 16.51 42.57
C ILE A 228 2.68 16.09 41.31
N GLY A 229 2.08 16.24 40.12
CA GLY A 229 2.69 15.85 38.85
C GLY A 229 1.79 16.14 37.68
N ALA A 230 2.23 15.67 36.52
CA ALA A 230 1.42 15.67 35.30
C ALA A 230 1.76 14.48 34.40
N GLU A 231 0.87 14.16 33.50
CA GLU A 231 1.11 13.26 32.39
C GLU A 231 1.30 14.10 31.10
N ALA A 232 2.40 13.86 30.39
CA ALA A 232 2.68 14.48 29.11
C ALA A 232 2.01 13.67 27.98
N LEU A 233 1.13 14.31 27.29
CA LEU A 233 0.26 13.71 26.27
C LEU A 233 0.55 14.34 24.90
N MET A 234 1.04 13.53 23.97
CA MET A 234 1.29 13.94 22.59
C MET A 234 0.01 14.35 21.88
N ARG A 235 0.05 15.46 21.18
CA ARG A 235 -1.00 15.97 20.30
C ARG A 235 -0.40 16.26 18.93
N PHE A 236 -1.21 16.14 17.91
CA PHE A 236 -0.78 16.42 16.55
C PHE A 236 -1.90 17.10 15.77
N SER A 237 -1.52 18.07 14.95
CA SER A 237 -2.43 18.76 14.03
C SER A 237 -1.79 18.85 12.66
N MET A 238 -2.61 18.67 11.63
CA MET A 238 -2.23 18.90 10.23
C MET A 238 -2.69 20.30 9.81
N ILE A 239 -1.95 20.89 8.87
CA ILE A 239 -2.41 22.07 8.15
C ILE A 239 -3.07 21.61 6.87
N THR A 240 -4.34 21.93 6.70
CA THR A 240 -5.15 21.66 5.51
C THR A 240 -5.53 22.97 4.82
N GLU A 241 -6.15 22.88 3.65
CA GLU A 241 -6.67 24.07 2.95
C GLU A 241 -7.78 24.78 3.75
N GLU A 242 -8.50 24.05 4.61
CA GLU A 242 -9.55 24.56 5.49
C GLU A 242 -9.01 25.13 6.81
N GLY A 243 -7.72 24.97 7.06
CA GLY A 243 -7.05 25.41 8.28
C GLY A 243 -6.36 24.29 9.06
N ARG A 244 -6.29 24.46 10.37
CA ARG A 244 -5.65 23.48 11.27
C ARG A 244 -6.62 22.39 11.67
N GLU A 245 -6.32 21.15 11.31
CA GLU A 245 -7.07 19.95 11.66
C GLU A 245 -6.37 19.17 12.77
N PHE A 246 -7.07 18.97 13.89
CA PHE A 246 -6.59 18.10 14.97
C PHE A 246 -6.75 16.63 14.61
N VAL A 247 -5.66 15.86 14.72
CA VAL A 247 -5.64 14.41 14.50
C VAL A 247 -5.68 13.70 15.85
N SER A 248 -6.63 12.78 16.04
CA SER A 248 -6.75 12.03 17.28
C SER A 248 -5.51 11.19 17.58
N PRO A 249 -5.05 11.11 18.85
CA PRO A 249 -4.01 10.17 19.25
C PRO A 249 -4.29 8.72 18.85
N MET A 250 -5.55 8.30 18.89
CA MET A 250 -5.98 6.97 18.45
C MET A 250 -5.76 6.72 16.95
N GLU A 251 -5.64 7.80 16.17
CA GLU A 251 -5.42 7.72 14.73
C GLU A 251 -3.93 7.83 14.39
N PHE A 252 -3.19 8.80 14.94
CA PHE A 252 -1.81 9.05 14.52
C PHE A 252 -0.75 8.23 15.28
N ILE A 253 -0.97 7.86 16.55
CA ILE A 253 0.02 7.06 17.31
C ILE A 253 0.24 5.68 16.67
N PRO A 254 -0.78 4.89 16.29
CA PRO A 254 -0.57 3.65 15.58
C PRO A 254 0.21 3.81 14.26
N LEU A 255 0.01 4.93 13.54
CA LEU A 255 0.74 5.22 12.31
C LEU A 255 2.20 5.59 12.57
N LEU A 256 2.50 6.29 13.67
CA LEU A 256 3.88 6.52 14.11
C LEU A 256 4.58 5.18 14.45
N GLU A 257 3.88 4.26 15.11
CA GLU A 257 4.39 2.94 15.46
C GLU A 257 4.63 2.08 14.21
N GLU A 258 3.65 1.97 13.31
CA GLU A 258 3.73 1.22 12.05
C GLU A 258 4.91 1.68 11.18
N THR A 259 5.18 2.98 11.17
CA THR A 259 6.23 3.58 10.34
C THR A 259 7.58 3.74 11.04
N GLY A 260 7.68 3.42 12.34
CA GLY A 260 8.87 3.66 13.16
C GLY A 260 9.11 5.13 13.51
N LEU A 261 8.26 6.05 13.05
CA LEU A 261 8.35 7.48 13.36
C LEU A 261 8.06 7.78 14.84
N ILE A 262 7.52 6.82 15.58
CA ILE A 262 7.32 6.93 17.04
C ILE A 262 8.65 7.12 17.79
N ILE A 263 9.78 6.64 17.25
CA ILE A 263 11.11 6.76 17.88
C ILE A 263 11.54 8.23 17.94
N PRO A 264 11.66 8.97 16.80
CA PRO A 264 12.02 10.39 16.86
C PRO A 264 10.92 11.26 17.52
N ALA A 265 9.64 10.97 17.29
CA ALA A 265 8.54 11.71 17.93
C ALA A 265 8.55 11.52 19.46
N GLY A 266 8.76 10.30 19.95
CA GLY A 266 8.84 10.02 21.39
C GLY A 266 10.05 10.68 22.06
N ARG A 267 11.19 10.74 21.37
CA ARG A 267 12.35 11.50 21.86
C ARG A 267 12.06 12.99 22.00
N TYR A 268 11.35 13.58 21.05
CA TYR A 268 10.91 14.96 21.10
C TYR A 268 10.00 15.19 22.32
N ILE A 269 8.94 14.39 22.50
CA ILE A 269 8.01 14.49 23.61
C ILE A 269 8.71 14.32 24.96
N LEU A 270 9.64 13.37 25.06
CA LEU A 270 10.44 13.17 26.27
C LEU A 270 11.26 14.41 26.64
N ASN A 271 11.87 15.07 25.66
CA ASN A 271 12.61 16.30 25.89
C ASN A 271 11.71 17.46 26.34
N GLU A 272 10.55 17.64 25.72
CA GLU A 272 9.56 18.67 26.11
C GLU A 272 9.01 18.40 27.52
N ALA A 273 8.69 17.14 27.81
CA ALA A 273 8.22 16.72 29.12
C ALA A 273 9.27 16.95 30.22
N ALA A 274 10.54 16.62 29.95
CA ALA A 274 11.66 16.87 30.87
C ALA A 274 11.89 18.37 31.10
N ALA A 275 11.81 19.19 30.05
CA ALA A 275 11.92 20.65 30.18
C ALA A 275 10.80 21.22 31.07
N MET A 276 9.54 20.79 30.84
CA MET A 276 8.43 21.21 31.65
C MET A 276 8.54 20.71 33.11
N CYS A 277 9.00 19.47 33.32
CA CYS A 277 9.23 18.95 34.67
C CYS A 277 10.24 19.82 35.44
N CYS A 278 11.38 20.15 34.82
CA CYS A 278 12.38 21.04 35.42
C CYS A 278 11.81 22.43 35.77
N GLU A 279 10.96 22.99 34.91
CA GLU A 279 10.30 24.27 35.19
C GLU A 279 9.35 24.18 36.38
N MET A 280 8.53 23.12 36.43
CA MET A 280 7.57 22.90 37.52
C MET A 280 8.21 22.58 38.87
N GLN A 281 9.38 21.92 38.89
CA GLN A 281 10.14 21.65 40.11
C GLN A 281 10.64 22.91 40.82
N LYS A 282 10.70 24.07 40.16
CA LYS A 282 10.98 25.36 40.81
C LYS A 282 9.86 25.78 41.77
N TYR A 283 8.65 25.33 41.54
CA TYR A 283 7.45 25.67 42.35
C TYR A 283 7.00 24.52 43.24
N ILE A 284 7.16 23.29 42.76
CA ILE A 284 6.79 22.03 43.42
C ILE A 284 8.01 21.11 43.39
N PRO A 285 8.87 21.11 44.42
CA PRO A 285 10.17 20.39 44.38
C PRO A 285 10.09 18.90 44.00
N ASP A 286 9.02 18.22 44.47
CA ASP A 286 8.81 16.79 44.20
C ASP A 286 7.89 16.51 42.98
N PHE A 287 7.74 17.51 42.08
CA PHE A 287 6.89 17.36 40.91
C PHE A 287 7.38 16.22 40.00
N ARG A 288 6.45 15.36 39.58
CA ARG A 288 6.72 14.20 38.73
C ARG A 288 6.07 14.35 37.38
N MET A 289 6.77 13.93 36.32
CA MET A 289 6.24 13.92 34.96
C MET A 289 6.15 12.48 34.43
N ASN A 290 4.95 12.05 34.09
CA ASN A 290 4.72 10.77 33.44
C ASN A 290 4.80 10.95 31.92
N VAL A 291 5.50 10.05 31.23
CA VAL A 291 5.61 10.03 29.78
C VAL A 291 5.28 8.63 29.28
N ASN A 292 4.38 8.53 28.30
CA ASN A 292 4.04 7.25 27.67
C ASN A 292 5.14 6.84 26.72
N VAL A 293 5.53 5.57 26.77
CA VAL A 293 6.54 4.97 25.90
C VAL A 293 5.95 3.82 25.10
N SER A 294 6.12 3.84 23.80
CA SER A 294 5.67 2.77 22.91
C SER A 294 6.57 1.54 23.01
N TYR A 295 5.97 0.36 22.85
CA TYR A 295 6.71 -0.90 22.75
C TYR A 295 7.71 -0.90 21.57
N VAL A 296 7.40 -0.24 20.47
CA VAL A 296 8.30 -0.07 19.33
C VAL A 296 9.58 0.71 19.73
N GLN A 297 9.43 1.75 20.55
CA GLN A 297 10.57 2.51 21.06
C GLN A 297 11.50 1.64 21.94
N ILE A 298 10.93 0.75 22.75
CA ILE A 298 11.70 -0.17 23.60
C ILE A 298 12.48 -1.18 22.75
N LEU A 299 11.83 -1.77 21.73
CA LEU A 299 12.46 -2.81 20.91
C LEU A 299 13.45 -2.28 19.88
N GLN A 300 13.19 -1.15 19.27
CA GLN A 300 13.92 -0.64 18.12
C GLN A 300 14.64 0.68 18.38
N GLY A 301 14.29 1.36 19.47
CA GLY A 301 14.91 2.60 19.92
C GLY A 301 15.99 2.36 20.98
N ASN A 302 16.40 3.44 21.63
CA ASN A 302 17.30 3.42 22.77
C ASN A 302 16.71 4.28 23.89
N VAL A 303 15.54 3.86 24.38
CA VAL A 303 14.73 4.62 25.35
C VAL A 303 15.50 4.94 26.62
N GLU A 304 16.27 3.96 27.13
CA GLU A 304 17.09 4.17 28.35
C GLU A 304 18.05 5.37 28.18
N ARG A 305 18.76 5.39 27.06
CA ARG A 305 19.69 6.47 26.76
C ARG A 305 18.96 7.81 26.55
N ASP A 306 17.84 7.78 25.82
CA ASP A 306 17.04 9.00 25.58
C ASP A 306 16.54 9.61 26.91
N ILE A 307 16.15 8.75 27.89
CA ILE A 307 15.77 9.19 29.24
C ILE A 307 16.97 9.77 30.01
N LEU A 308 18.10 9.08 30.02
CA LEU A 308 19.31 9.55 30.73
C LEU A 308 19.82 10.87 30.15
N ASP A 309 19.83 11.00 28.83
CA ASP A 309 20.21 12.24 28.15
C ASP A 309 19.27 13.40 28.51
N ALA A 310 17.96 13.15 28.62
CA ALA A 310 16.98 14.16 29.02
C ALA A 310 17.14 14.56 30.49
N ILE A 311 17.33 13.59 31.41
CA ILE A 311 17.59 13.83 32.84
C ILE A 311 18.85 14.68 33.00
N GLN A 312 19.95 14.33 32.33
CA GLN A 312 21.22 15.06 32.40
C GLN A 312 21.07 16.47 31.82
N LYS A 313 20.41 16.63 30.66
CA LYS A 313 20.24 17.92 29.98
C LYS A 313 19.50 18.93 30.83
N TYR A 314 18.46 18.49 31.55
CA TYR A 314 17.61 19.37 32.36
C TYR A 314 17.91 19.29 33.87
N SER A 315 18.95 18.54 34.28
CA SER A 315 19.37 18.37 35.68
C SER A 315 18.24 17.89 36.59
N LEU A 316 17.40 16.99 36.09
CA LEU A 316 16.31 16.38 36.86
C LEU A 316 16.87 15.41 37.92
N GLN A 317 16.16 15.30 39.08
CA GLN A 317 16.53 14.41 40.19
C GLN A 317 15.77 13.09 40.12
#